data_1f69b9d747356e0d289ce7e264b161cb
#
_entry.id   1f69b9d747356e0d289ce7e264b161cb
#
_cell.length_a   1.000
_cell.length_b   1.000
_cell.length_c   1.000
_cell.angle_alpha   90.00
_cell.angle_beta   90.00
_cell.angle_gamma   90.00
#
_symmetry.space_group_name_H-M   'P 1'
#
loop_
_entity.id
_entity.type
_entity.pdbx_description
1 polymer ?
#
loop_
_entity_poly.entity_id
_entity_poly.type
_entity_poly.pdbx_seq_one_letter_code
_entity_poly.pdbx_strand_id
1 'polypeptide(L)'
;MDSLLTVKNLNVSFNTYAGEVKAVRGVSFDLGVKEALAMVGESGCGKTVTSKAVMRLLSRSGGIIKEGSQIQFMGQDILGLSTRELNRIRGSKMSMIFQDSMTSLNPTMTIGNQIMENIFTHEKTTRQKARERAIELLKLVEIPNPETRLKNYPHQLSGGMRQRVMIAMALACEPDILIADEPTTALDVTIQAQILDLMKSLQKELGMAIILITHDLGVVAQMCDEVIVMYA
;
A
#
# COMPACT_ATOMS: atom_id res chain seq x y z
N MET A 1 -11.84 -4.61 -20.96
CA MET A 1 -11.35 -5.39 -19.79
C MET A 1 -12.02 -4.80 -18.57
N ASP A 2 -12.50 -5.63 -17.66
CA ASP A 2 -13.16 -5.11 -16.46
C ASP A 2 -12.08 -4.46 -15.57
N SER A 3 -12.25 -3.18 -15.28
CA SER A 3 -11.34 -2.41 -14.41
C SER A 3 -11.48 -2.92 -12.97
N LEU A 4 -10.34 -3.21 -12.31
CA LEU A 4 -10.31 -3.61 -10.90
C LEU A 4 -10.59 -2.40 -9.98
N LEU A 5 -10.00 -1.25 -10.33
CA LEU A 5 -10.22 0.02 -9.66
C LEU A 5 -10.44 1.12 -10.69
N THR A 6 -11.52 1.88 -10.54
CA THR A 6 -11.83 3.06 -11.37
C THR A 6 -11.91 4.27 -10.48
N VAL A 7 -11.12 5.29 -10.78
CA VAL A 7 -11.16 6.60 -10.13
C VAL A 7 -11.54 7.65 -11.17
N LYS A 8 -12.61 8.42 -10.92
CA LYS A 8 -13.07 9.47 -11.84
C LYS A 8 -13.25 10.80 -11.12
N ASN A 9 -12.68 11.84 -11.69
CA ASN A 9 -12.80 13.22 -11.24
C ASN A 9 -12.52 13.39 -9.74
N LEU A 10 -11.48 12.70 -9.23
CA LEU A 10 -11.15 12.77 -7.82
C LEU A 10 -10.66 14.16 -7.46
N ASN A 11 -11.37 14.80 -6.54
CA ASN A 11 -11.05 16.10 -5.98
C ASN A 11 -10.93 15.99 -4.46
N VAL A 12 -9.80 16.43 -3.90
CA VAL A 12 -9.53 16.41 -2.46
C VAL A 12 -9.04 17.75 -1.99
N SER A 13 -9.61 18.23 -0.90
CA SER A 13 -9.15 19.46 -0.25
C SER A 13 -8.98 19.30 1.26
N PHE A 14 -8.21 20.21 1.84
CA PHE A 14 -8.00 20.35 3.27
C PHE A 14 -8.39 21.76 3.70
N ASN A 15 -9.18 21.88 4.77
CA ASN A 15 -9.47 23.15 5.37
C ASN A 15 -8.34 23.51 6.34
N THR A 16 -7.67 24.61 6.10
CA THR A 16 -6.60 25.16 6.95
C THR A 16 -7.00 26.53 7.49
N TYR A 17 -6.26 27.04 8.48
CA TYR A 17 -6.46 28.41 8.98
C TYR A 17 -6.27 29.47 7.89
N ALA A 18 -5.46 29.20 6.86
CA ALA A 18 -5.20 30.08 5.73
C ALA A 18 -6.23 29.92 4.58
N GLY A 19 -7.22 29.05 4.74
CA GLY A 19 -8.23 28.76 3.73
C GLY A 19 -8.19 27.31 3.22
N GLU A 20 -8.94 27.06 2.17
CA GLU A 20 -9.02 25.75 1.52
C GLU A 20 -7.82 25.48 0.63
N VAL A 21 -7.11 24.38 0.88
CA VAL A 21 -6.03 23.87 0.04
C VAL A 21 -6.55 22.71 -0.81
N LYS A 22 -6.59 22.87 -2.12
CA LYS A 22 -7.00 21.84 -3.09
C LYS A 22 -5.81 20.97 -3.42
N ALA A 23 -5.68 19.84 -2.74
CA ALA A 23 -4.53 18.93 -2.87
C ALA A 23 -4.63 17.97 -4.06
N VAL A 24 -5.84 17.65 -4.53
CA VAL A 24 -6.07 16.82 -5.74
C VAL A 24 -7.18 17.49 -6.54
N ARG A 25 -6.99 17.62 -7.85
CA ARG A 25 -7.89 18.35 -8.75
C ARG A 25 -8.23 17.51 -9.97
N GLY A 26 -9.37 16.80 -9.94
CA GLY A 26 -9.94 16.11 -11.09
C GLY A 26 -9.12 14.90 -11.59
N VAL A 27 -8.40 14.21 -10.71
CA VAL A 27 -7.60 13.03 -11.10
C VAL A 27 -8.52 11.88 -11.50
N SER A 28 -8.24 11.27 -12.66
CA SER A 28 -8.99 10.13 -13.18
C SER A 28 -8.02 9.08 -13.71
N PHE A 29 -8.25 7.81 -13.38
CA PHE A 29 -7.49 6.66 -13.88
C PHE A 29 -8.26 5.36 -13.65
N ASP A 30 -7.89 4.35 -14.39
CA ASP A 30 -8.32 2.98 -14.22
C ASP A 30 -7.11 2.09 -13.88
N LEU A 31 -7.33 1.00 -13.16
CA LEU A 31 -6.35 -0.05 -12.89
C LEU A 31 -6.96 -1.39 -13.22
N GLY A 32 -6.33 -2.12 -14.12
CA GLY A 32 -6.74 -3.48 -14.50
C GLY A 32 -6.27 -4.54 -13.49
N VAL A 33 -6.78 -5.75 -13.67
CA VAL A 33 -6.33 -6.92 -12.89
C VAL A 33 -4.89 -7.25 -13.27
N LYS A 34 -4.02 -7.50 -12.28
CA LYS A 34 -2.59 -7.83 -12.44
C LYS A 34 -1.75 -6.73 -13.09
N GLU A 35 -2.29 -5.54 -13.22
CA GLU A 35 -1.61 -4.39 -13.80
C GLU A 35 -0.76 -3.66 -12.78
N ALA A 36 0.36 -3.09 -13.21
CA ALA A 36 1.19 -2.19 -12.43
C ALA A 36 1.08 -0.77 -12.97
N LEU A 37 0.51 0.13 -12.17
CA LEU A 37 0.31 1.54 -12.47
C LEU A 37 1.27 2.40 -11.65
N ALA A 38 2.09 3.23 -12.31
CA ALA A 38 2.89 4.22 -11.61
C ALA A 38 2.14 5.53 -11.44
N MET A 39 2.32 6.17 -10.30
CA MET A 39 1.89 7.55 -10.05
C MET A 39 3.13 8.38 -9.74
N VAL A 40 3.53 9.23 -10.70
CA VAL A 40 4.76 10.03 -10.62
C VAL A 40 4.47 11.53 -10.58
N GLY A 41 5.41 12.31 -10.07
CA GLY A 41 5.32 13.76 -10.02
C GLY A 41 6.17 14.35 -8.90
N GLU A 42 6.24 15.68 -8.83
CA GLU A 42 6.98 16.39 -7.80
C GLU A 42 6.45 16.17 -6.38
N SER A 43 7.27 16.46 -5.37
CA SER A 43 6.79 16.42 -3.99
C SER A 43 5.67 17.43 -3.79
N GLY A 44 4.60 17.02 -3.11
CA GLY A 44 3.44 17.89 -2.87
C GLY A 44 2.36 17.91 -3.95
N CYS A 45 2.55 17.29 -5.13
CA CYS A 45 1.54 17.28 -6.19
C CYS A 45 0.31 16.39 -5.93
N GLY A 46 0.18 15.77 -4.74
CA GLY A 46 -1.03 15.06 -4.32
C GLY A 46 -1.00 13.54 -4.48
N LYS A 47 0.10 12.89 -4.86
CA LYS A 47 0.22 11.42 -5.03
C LYS A 47 -0.24 10.64 -3.80
N THR A 48 0.39 10.88 -2.67
CA THR A 48 0.04 10.27 -1.37
C THR A 48 -1.40 10.61 -0.94
N VAL A 49 -1.88 11.80 -1.27
CA VAL A 49 -3.28 12.19 -0.96
C VAL A 49 -4.24 11.38 -1.82
N THR A 50 -3.94 11.18 -3.11
CA THR A 50 -4.73 10.36 -4.03
C THR A 50 -4.81 8.91 -3.55
N SER A 51 -3.69 8.30 -3.19
CA SER A 51 -3.68 6.91 -2.68
C SER A 51 -4.45 6.76 -1.37
N LYS A 52 -4.29 7.71 -0.45
CA LYS A 52 -5.06 7.74 0.81
C LYS A 52 -6.55 8.00 0.56
N ALA A 53 -6.92 8.78 -0.48
CA ALA A 53 -8.31 8.98 -0.87
C ALA A 53 -8.94 7.68 -1.38
N VAL A 54 -8.24 6.92 -2.24
CA VAL A 54 -8.66 5.60 -2.72
C VAL A 54 -8.95 4.66 -1.56
N MET A 55 -8.08 4.65 -0.54
CA MET A 55 -8.28 3.88 0.70
C MET A 55 -9.25 4.53 1.69
N ARG A 56 -9.81 5.72 1.40
CA ARG A 56 -10.60 6.55 2.34
C ARG A 56 -9.91 6.78 3.70
N LEU A 57 -8.60 6.95 3.71
CA LEU A 57 -7.80 7.16 4.93
C LEU A 57 -7.66 8.64 5.31
N LEU A 58 -8.25 9.56 4.55
CA LEU A 58 -8.09 11.02 4.72
C LEU A 58 -8.86 11.60 5.92
N SER A 59 -9.90 10.93 6.43
CA SER A 59 -10.78 11.48 7.48
C SER A 59 -10.03 11.88 8.77
N ARG A 60 -8.97 11.15 9.12
CA ARG A 60 -8.14 11.46 10.29
C ARG A 60 -7.22 12.66 10.10
N SER A 61 -6.87 12.99 8.87
CA SER A 61 -6.02 14.15 8.51
C SER A 61 -6.81 15.40 8.11
N GLY A 62 -8.14 15.36 8.22
CA GLY A 62 -9.01 16.49 7.84
C GLY A 62 -9.21 16.66 6.33
N GLY A 63 -8.80 15.68 5.52
CA GLY A 63 -9.02 15.71 4.08
C GLY A 63 -10.46 15.38 3.71
N ILE A 64 -11.01 16.16 2.78
CA ILE A 64 -12.39 16.07 2.29
C ILE A 64 -12.37 15.68 0.82
N ILE A 65 -12.97 14.54 0.49
CA ILE A 65 -13.24 14.15 -0.90
C ILE A 65 -14.48 14.93 -1.33
N LYS A 66 -14.38 15.69 -2.42
CA LYS A 66 -15.44 16.57 -2.91
C LYS A 66 -16.50 15.80 -3.68
N GLU A 67 -17.70 16.34 -3.72
CA GLU A 67 -18.81 15.87 -4.55
C GLU A 67 -18.41 15.78 -6.03
N GLY A 68 -18.96 14.81 -6.74
CA GLY A 68 -18.60 14.52 -8.14
C GLY A 68 -17.36 13.62 -8.31
N SER A 69 -16.62 13.33 -7.22
CA SER A 69 -15.57 12.31 -7.22
C SER A 69 -16.20 10.91 -7.20
N GLN A 70 -15.61 9.96 -7.93
CA GLN A 70 -16.05 8.57 -7.95
C GLN A 70 -14.84 7.65 -7.73
N ILE A 71 -15.00 6.66 -6.87
CA ILE A 71 -14.02 5.59 -6.64
C ILE A 71 -14.77 4.27 -6.61
N GLN A 72 -14.54 3.43 -7.61
CA GLN A 72 -15.15 2.11 -7.72
C GLN A 72 -14.09 1.03 -7.63
N PHE A 73 -14.28 0.07 -6.76
CA PHE A 73 -13.44 -1.13 -6.63
C PHE A 73 -14.28 -2.36 -6.93
N MET A 74 -13.90 -3.15 -7.93
CA MET A 74 -14.67 -4.29 -8.43
C MET A 74 -16.15 -3.94 -8.71
N GLY A 75 -16.38 -2.75 -9.29
CA GLY A 75 -17.72 -2.23 -9.60
C GLY A 75 -18.50 -1.69 -8.39
N GLN A 76 -17.96 -1.78 -7.16
CA GLN A 76 -18.59 -1.25 -5.94
C GLN A 76 -18.10 0.17 -5.64
N ASP A 77 -19.02 1.10 -5.39
CA ASP A 77 -18.67 2.45 -4.94
C ASP A 77 -18.08 2.43 -3.53
N ILE A 78 -16.81 2.84 -3.42
CA ILE A 78 -16.08 2.92 -2.14
C ILE A 78 -16.56 4.10 -1.30
N LEU A 79 -17.00 5.20 -1.92
CA LEU A 79 -17.34 6.43 -1.20
C LEU A 79 -18.62 6.28 -0.38
N GLY A 80 -19.58 5.46 -0.84
CA GLY A 80 -20.82 5.18 -0.16
C GLY A 80 -20.74 4.14 0.98
N LEU A 81 -19.60 3.44 1.13
CA LEU A 81 -19.47 2.38 2.11
C LEU A 81 -19.42 2.89 3.56
N SER A 82 -20.03 2.14 4.47
CA SER A 82 -19.87 2.31 5.91
C SER A 82 -18.43 1.97 6.36
N THR A 83 -18.01 2.47 7.50
CA THR A 83 -16.69 2.15 8.09
C THR A 83 -16.50 0.63 8.28
N ARG A 84 -17.56 -0.11 8.62
CA ARG A 84 -17.51 -1.57 8.79
C ARG A 84 -17.23 -2.29 7.47
N GLU A 85 -17.84 -1.85 6.38
CA GLU A 85 -17.62 -2.41 5.04
C GLU A 85 -16.23 -2.08 4.53
N LEU A 86 -15.78 -0.83 4.70
CA LEU A 86 -14.41 -0.42 4.37
C LEU A 86 -13.34 -1.24 5.11
N ASN A 87 -13.55 -1.52 6.39
CA ASN A 87 -12.60 -2.31 7.17
C ASN A 87 -12.53 -3.78 6.71
N ARG A 88 -13.54 -4.28 5.97
CA ARG A 88 -13.49 -5.59 5.32
C ARG A 88 -12.68 -5.57 4.02
N ILE A 89 -12.54 -4.41 3.40
CA ILE A 89 -11.76 -4.25 2.16
C ILE A 89 -10.31 -3.90 2.48
N ARG A 90 -10.10 -2.97 3.41
CA ARG A 90 -8.78 -2.53 3.83
C ARG A 90 -8.02 -3.66 4.53
N GLY A 91 -6.79 -3.91 4.10
CA GLY A 91 -5.93 -4.97 4.62
C GLY A 91 -6.20 -6.36 4.05
N SER A 92 -7.43 -6.64 3.57
CA SER A 92 -7.75 -7.94 2.95
C SER A 92 -7.81 -7.90 1.43
N LYS A 93 -8.42 -6.87 0.85
CA LYS A 93 -8.59 -6.71 -0.61
C LYS A 93 -7.72 -5.59 -1.18
N MET A 94 -7.54 -4.54 -0.43
CA MET A 94 -6.67 -3.41 -0.75
C MET A 94 -5.73 -3.18 0.41
N SER A 95 -4.43 -3.26 0.15
CA SER A 95 -3.39 -3.05 1.17
C SER A 95 -2.47 -1.89 0.77
N MET A 96 -1.80 -1.30 1.75
CA MET A 96 -0.93 -0.14 1.53
C MET A 96 0.37 -0.26 2.31
N ILE A 97 1.48 -0.01 1.61
CA ILE A 97 2.79 0.22 2.20
C ILE A 97 2.99 1.73 2.27
N PHE A 98 3.20 2.26 3.47
CA PHE A 98 3.42 3.69 3.70
C PHE A 98 4.89 4.07 3.51
N GLN A 99 5.13 5.32 3.18
CA GLN A 99 6.45 5.89 2.87
C GLN A 99 7.49 5.68 3.97
N ASP A 100 7.11 5.75 5.24
CA ASP A 100 8.04 5.64 6.38
C ASP A 100 7.96 4.26 7.04
N SER A 101 8.96 3.42 6.76
CA SER A 101 9.09 2.10 7.36
C SER A 101 9.49 2.16 8.85
N MET A 102 10.04 3.28 9.32
CA MET A 102 10.48 3.43 10.72
C MET A 102 9.30 3.65 11.66
N THR A 103 8.28 4.40 11.21
CA THR A 103 7.09 4.72 12.02
C THR A 103 5.94 3.74 11.79
N SER A 104 5.98 2.94 10.71
CA SER A 104 4.92 2.00 10.36
C SER A 104 4.93 0.71 11.18
N LEU A 105 6.10 0.28 11.66
CA LEU A 105 6.23 -0.87 12.55
C LEU A 105 6.17 -0.43 14.01
N ASN A 106 5.36 -1.12 14.83
CA ASN A 106 5.28 -0.87 16.25
C ASN A 106 6.57 -1.34 16.95
N PRO A 107 7.39 -0.45 17.53
CA PRO A 107 8.68 -0.80 18.12
C PRO A 107 8.58 -1.69 19.36
N THR A 108 7.41 -1.73 20.00
CA THR A 108 7.17 -2.50 21.24
C THR A 108 6.60 -3.91 20.99
N MET A 109 6.29 -4.24 19.73
CA MET A 109 5.78 -5.54 19.34
C MET A 109 6.80 -6.32 18.51
N THR A 110 6.83 -7.64 18.67
CA THR A 110 7.64 -8.50 17.80
C THR A 110 7.06 -8.55 16.38
N ILE A 111 7.92 -8.82 15.41
CA ILE A 111 7.54 -8.94 13.99
C ILE A 111 6.42 -9.96 13.80
N GLY A 112 6.56 -11.13 14.43
CA GLY A 112 5.54 -12.18 14.33
C GLY A 112 4.19 -11.76 14.88
N ASN A 113 4.14 -11.02 15.99
CA ASN A 113 2.89 -10.53 16.54
C ASN A 113 2.22 -9.51 15.61
N GLN A 114 2.98 -8.61 14.98
CA GLN A 114 2.44 -7.62 14.04
C GLN A 114 1.86 -8.27 12.78
N ILE A 115 2.56 -9.27 12.21
CA ILE A 115 2.04 -10.01 11.05
C ILE A 115 0.77 -10.79 11.44
N MET A 116 0.80 -11.51 12.57
CA MET A 116 -0.34 -12.29 13.04
C MET A 116 -1.55 -11.41 13.42
N GLU A 117 -1.35 -10.20 13.94
CA GLU A 117 -2.43 -9.26 14.24
C GLU A 117 -3.21 -8.90 12.97
N ASN A 118 -2.50 -8.68 11.86
CA ASN A 118 -3.12 -8.41 10.55
C ASN A 118 -3.98 -9.60 10.09
N ILE A 119 -3.46 -10.83 10.22
CA ILE A 119 -4.19 -12.06 9.89
C ILE A 119 -5.44 -12.19 10.76
N PHE A 120 -5.34 -12.06 12.10
CA PHE A 120 -6.48 -12.17 13.01
C PHE A 120 -7.57 -11.11 12.81
N THR A 121 -7.19 -9.94 12.30
CA THR A 121 -8.15 -8.86 12.02
C THR A 121 -9.10 -9.25 10.88
N HIS A 122 -8.63 -10.04 9.91
CA HIS A 122 -9.38 -10.35 8.70
C HIS A 122 -9.82 -11.82 8.61
N GLU A 123 -9.14 -12.73 9.30
CA GLU A 123 -9.38 -14.17 9.21
C GLU A 123 -9.68 -14.79 10.58
N LYS A 124 -10.69 -15.68 10.59
CA LYS A 124 -10.93 -16.53 11.75
C LYS A 124 -9.99 -17.73 11.70
N THR A 125 -8.86 -17.64 12.38
CA THR A 125 -7.83 -18.67 12.37
C THR A 125 -7.25 -18.94 13.77
N THR A 126 -6.54 -20.05 13.94
CA THR A 126 -5.84 -20.35 15.19
C THR A 126 -4.47 -19.67 15.24
N ARG A 127 -3.95 -19.46 16.45
CA ARG A 127 -2.62 -18.85 16.63
C ARG A 127 -1.52 -19.67 15.95
N GLN A 128 -1.65 -20.99 15.91
CA GLN A 128 -0.71 -21.85 15.23
C GLN A 128 -0.71 -21.61 13.72
N LYS A 129 -1.88 -21.63 13.08
CA LYS A 129 -2.02 -21.38 11.65
C LYS A 129 -1.55 -19.96 11.26
N ALA A 130 -1.90 -18.94 12.07
CA ALA A 130 -1.42 -17.58 11.84
C ALA A 130 0.10 -17.50 11.95
N ARG A 131 0.73 -18.24 12.88
CA ARG A 131 2.19 -18.31 13.00
C ARG A 131 2.84 -19.00 11.80
N GLU A 132 2.27 -20.10 11.34
CA GLU A 132 2.73 -20.82 10.14
C GLU A 132 2.66 -19.89 8.92
N ARG A 133 1.53 -19.22 8.72
CA ARG A 133 1.36 -18.22 7.66
C ARG A 133 2.36 -17.07 7.76
N ALA A 134 2.63 -16.56 8.97
CA ALA A 134 3.64 -15.52 9.17
C ALA A 134 5.05 -15.98 8.80
N ILE A 135 5.40 -17.25 9.03
CA ILE A 135 6.67 -17.84 8.57
C ILE A 135 6.71 -17.91 7.04
N GLU A 136 5.64 -18.38 6.40
CA GLU A 136 5.53 -18.43 4.93
C GLU A 136 5.70 -17.04 4.31
N LEU A 137 5.03 -16.03 4.86
CA LEU A 137 5.16 -14.65 4.40
C LEU A 137 6.59 -14.11 4.53
N LEU A 138 7.27 -14.39 5.64
CA LEU A 138 8.67 -14.00 5.81
C LEU A 138 9.61 -14.73 4.84
N LYS A 139 9.31 -16.00 4.49
CA LYS A 139 10.03 -16.72 3.43
C LYS A 139 9.78 -16.11 2.07
N LEU A 140 8.52 -15.81 1.76
CA LEU A 140 8.09 -15.21 0.50
C LEU A 140 8.78 -13.85 0.24
N VAL A 141 9.00 -13.06 1.28
CA VAL A 141 9.75 -11.80 1.18
C VAL A 141 11.26 -11.98 1.42
N GLU A 142 11.76 -13.20 1.36
CA GLU A 142 13.20 -13.55 1.45
C GLU A 142 13.88 -13.08 2.74
N ILE A 143 13.19 -13.15 3.88
CA ILE A 143 13.80 -12.90 5.19
C ILE A 143 14.55 -14.17 5.64
N PRO A 144 15.86 -14.08 5.91
CA PRO A 144 16.63 -15.24 6.36
C PRO A 144 16.25 -15.68 7.79
N ASN A 145 16.18 -16.98 8.03
CA ASN A 145 15.83 -17.57 9.33
C ASN A 145 14.49 -17.06 9.89
N PRO A 146 13.37 -17.20 9.15
CA PRO A 146 12.08 -16.57 9.47
C PRO A 146 11.54 -16.97 10.84
N GLU A 147 11.73 -18.22 11.30
CA GLU A 147 11.29 -18.71 12.61
C GLU A 147 11.94 -17.95 13.76
N THR A 148 13.20 -17.55 13.60
CA THR A 148 13.93 -16.74 14.58
C THR A 148 13.49 -15.28 14.47
N ARG A 149 13.33 -14.78 13.24
CA ARG A 149 12.96 -13.37 12.98
C ARG A 149 11.57 -13.00 13.47
N LEU A 150 10.64 -13.94 13.54
CA LEU A 150 9.33 -13.71 14.17
C LEU A 150 9.42 -13.18 15.60
N LYS A 151 10.47 -13.54 16.34
CA LYS A 151 10.68 -13.12 17.74
C LYS A 151 11.41 -11.79 17.85
N ASN A 152 11.97 -11.28 16.77
CA ASN A 152 12.69 -10.01 16.75
C ASN A 152 11.73 -8.82 16.83
N TYR A 153 12.25 -7.71 17.36
CA TYR A 153 11.62 -6.40 17.32
C TYR A 153 12.11 -5.59 16.11
N PRO A 154 11.40 -4.57 15.64
CA PRO A 154 11.80 -3.77 14.48
C PRO A 154 13.21 -3.20 14.56
N HIS A 155 13.65 -2.73 15.73
CA HIS A 155 14.98 -2.16 15.95
C HIS A 155 16.13 -3.18 15.77
N GLN A 156 15.83 -4.48 15.80
CA GLN A 156 16.80 -5.56 15.58
C GLN A 156 16.99 -5.92 14.12
N LEU A 157 16.27 -5.25 13.19
CA LEU A 157 16.31 -5.49 11.76
C LEU A 157 16.98 -4.33 11.02
N SER A 158 17.66 -4.63 9.91
CA SER A 158 18.15 -3.61 8.98
C SER A 158 16.99 -2.87 8.28
N GLY A 159 17.25 -1.74 7.63
CA GLY A 159 16.25 -0.98 6.88
C GLY A 159 15.55 -1.84 5.81
N GLY A 160 16.32 -2.53 4.99
CA GLY A 160 15.77 -3.43 3.97
C GLY A 160 14.97 -4.60 4.54
N MET A 161 15.39 -5.16 5.69
CA MET A 161 14.60 -6.20 6.37
C MET A 161 13.28 -5.65 6.92
N ARG A 162 13.28 -4.44 7.48
CA ARG A 162 12.03 -3.79 7.92
C ARG A 162 11.07 -3.57 6.75
N GLN A 163 11.60 -3.14 5.61
CA GLN A 163 10.81 -2.96 4.40
C GLN A 163 10.20 -4.28 3.91
N ARG A 164 10.97 -5.37 3.87
CA ARG A 164 10.49 -6.71 3.54
C ARG A 164 9.39 -7.19 4.51
N VAL A 165 9.52 -6.89 5.80
CA VAL A 165 8.48 -7.18 6.80
C VAL A 165 7.20 -6.39 6.52
N MET A 166 7.30 -5.11 6.15
CA MET A 166 6.12 -4.31 5.78
C MET A 166 5.42 -4.87 4.54
N ILE A 167 6.19 -5.33 3.55
CA ILE A 167 5.63 -6.03 2.38
C ILE A 167 4.92 -7.31 2.85
N ALA A 168 5.54 -8.14 3.69
CA ALA A 168 4.92 -9.34 4.24
C ALA A 168 3.61 -9.05 4.98
N MET A 169 3.57 -7.99 5.79
CA MET A 169 2.35 -7.54 6.47
C MET A 169 1.27 -7.09 5.49
N ALA A 170 1.64 -6.36 4.45
CA ALA A 170 0.70 -5.90 3.42
C ALA A 170 0.11 -7.06 2.61
N LEU A 171 0.87 -8.15 2.45
CA LEU A 171 0.46 -9.36 1.72
C LEU A 171 -0.23 -10.41 2.61
N ALA A 172 -0.39 -10.18 3.90
CA ALA A 172 -0.85 -11.17 4.88
C ALA A 172 -2.17 -11.85 4.49
N CYS A 173 -3.09 -11.08 3.89
CA CYS A 173 -4.42 -11.53 3.46
C CYS A 173 -4.57 -11.60 1.93
N GLU A 174 -3.48 -11.69 1.15
CA GLU A 174 -3.48 -11.81 -0.31
C GLU A 174 -4.37 -10.76 -1.01
N PRO A 175 -4.01 -9.47 -0.93
CA PRO A 175 -4.84 -8.40 -1.46
C PRO A 175 -4.90 -8.42 -3.00
N ASP A 176 -6.02 -7.98 -3.56
CA ASP A 176 -6.17 -7.78 -5.00
C ASP A 176 -5.40 -6.55 -5.51
N ILE A 177 -5.23 -5.54 -4.64
CA ILE A 177 -4.45 -4.31 -4.92
C ILE A 177 -3.45 -4.04 -3.80
N LEU A 178 -2.18 -3.81 -4.17
CA LEU A 178 -1.14 -3.28 -3.30
C LEU A 178 -0.80 -1.85 -3.71
N ILE A 179 -1.03 -0.89 -2.82
CA ILE A 179 -0.59 0.50 -2.99
C ILE A 179 0.75 0.67 -2.27
N ALA A 180 1.79 1.03 -2.99
CA ALA A 180 3.13 1.24 -2.45
C ALA A 180 3.52 2.73 -2.58
N ASP A 181 3.51 3.44 -1.46
CA ASP A 181 3.83 4.88 -1.40
C ASP A 181 5.31 5.06 -1.08
N GLU A 182 6.11 5.32 -2.11
CA GLU A 182 7.57 5.46 -2.05
C GLU A 182 8.26 4.32 -1.25
N PRO A 183 8.06 3.05 -1.64
CA PRO A 183 8.43 1.90 -0.79
C PRO A 183 9.93 1.72 -0.61
N THR A 184 10.75 2.47 -1.32
CA THR A 184 12.23 2.35 -1.28
C THR A 184 12.93 3.62 -0.81
N THR A 185 12.16 4.65 -0.43
CA THR A 185 12.73 5.89 0.12
C THR A 185 13.56 5.59 1.37
N ALA A 186 14.73 6.20 1.47
CA ALA A 186 15.72 5.99 2.54
C ALA A 186 16.44 4.63 2.56
N LEU A 187 16.38 3.87 1.46
CA LEU A 187 17.20 2.67 1.24
C LEU A 187 18.38 2.99 0.29
N ASP A 188 19.47 2.26 0.44
CA ASP A 188 20.56 2.33 -0.53
C ASP A 188 20.13 1.71 -1.88
N VAL A 189 20.81 2.13 -2.97
CA VAL A 189 20.45 1.77 -4.35
C VAL A 189 20.38 0.26 -4.56
N THR A 190 21.28 -0.50 -3.93
CA THR A 190 21.32 -1.95 -4.07
C THR A 190 20.11 -2.61 -3.42
N ILE A 191 19.77 -2.20 -2.21
CA ILE A 191 18.59 -2.71 -1.49
C ILE A 191 17.31 -2.25 -2.17
N GLN A 192 17.27 -1.02 -2.70
CA GLN A 192 16.14 -0.53 -3.50
C GLN A 192 15.86 -1.46 -4.68
N ALA A 193 16.87 -1.80 -5.49
CA ALA A 193 16.72 -2.71 -6.63
C ALA A 193 16.16 -4.08 -6.17
N GLN A 194 16.70 -4.65 -5.10
CA GLN A 194 16.22 -5.94 -4.55
C GLN A 194 14.76 -5.89 -4.10
N ILE A 195 14.32 -4.78 -3.47
CA ILE A 195 12.93 -4.61 -3.05
C ILE A 195 11.98 -4.51 -4.25
N LEU A 196 12.39 -3.80 -5.31
CA LEU A 196 11.59 -3.66 -6.52
C LEU A 196 11.46 -4.97 -7.29
N ASP A 197 12.56 -5.71 -7.43
CA ASP A 197 12.56 -7.05 -8.05
C ASP A 197 11.68 -8.02 -7.25
N LEU A 198 11.75 -7.97 -5.93
CA LEU A 198 10.87 -8.75 -5.05
C LEU A 198 9.40 -8.38 -5.29
N MET A 199 9.04 -7.09 -5.30
CA MET A 199 7.66 -6.65 -5.53
C MET A 199 7.14 -7.09 -6.89
N LYS A 200 7.98 -7.04 -7.93
CA LYS A 200 7.63 -7.47 -9.28
C LYS A 200 7.41 -8.99 -9.37
N SER A 201 8.22 -9.79 -8.69
CA SER A 201 8.01 -11.24 -8.62
C SER A 201 6.74 -11.59 -7.85
N LEU A 202 6.49 -10.93 -6.71
CA LEU A 202 5.27 -11.10 -5.92
C LEU A 202 3.99 -10.70 -6.68
N GLN A 203 4.03 -9.62 -7.45
CA GLN A 203 2.92 -9.23 -8.33
C GLN A 203 2.54 -10.35 -9.30
N LYS A 204 3.54 -10.95 -9.94
CA LYS A 204 3.32 -12.04 -10.91
C LYS A 204 2.85 -13.32 -10.24
N GLU A 205 3.46 -13.68 -9.12
CA GLU A 205 3.18 -14.91 -8.39
C GLU A 205 1.77 -14.90 -7.78
N LEU A 206 1.41 -13.80 -7.12
CA LEU A 206 0.12 -13.64 -6.45
C LEU A 206 -0.98 -13.13 -7.38
N GLY A 207 -0.63 -12.60 -8.55
CA GLY A 207 -1.58 -12.08 -9.52
C GLY A 207 -2.32 -10.83 -9.06
N MET A 208 -1.73 -10.03 -8.15
CA MET A 208 -2.27 -8.78 -7.66
C MET A 208 -1.95 -7.61 -8.59
N ALA A 209 -2.75 -6.53 -8.52
CA ALA A 209 -2.42 -5.25 -9.14
C ALA A 209 -1.59 -4.39 -8.19
N ILE A 210 -0.73 -3.50 -8.74
CA ILE A 210 0.10 -2.59 -7.96
C ILE A 210 -0.16 -1.15 -8.37
N ILE A 211 -0.33 -0.25 -7.40
CA ILE A 211 -0.17 1.20 -7.59
C ILE A 211 1.14 1.61 -6.94
N LEU A 212 2.12 1.99 -7.74
CA LEU A 212 3.44 2.41 -7.27
C LEU A 212 3.56 3.93 -7.31
N ILE A 213 3.73 4.56 -6.17
CA ILE A 213 4.04 5.98 -6.07
C ILE A 213 5.55 6.12 -5.95
N THR A 214 6.15 6.87 -6.88
CA THR A 214 7.59 7.12 -6.90
C THR A 214 7.90 8.41 -7.67
N HIS A 215 9.07 8.95 -7.45
CA HIS A 215 9.65 10.03 -8.26
C HIS A 215 10.78 9.53 -9.18
N ASP A 216 11.10 8.23 -9.14
CA ASP A 216 12.16 7.61 -9.93
C ASP A 216 11.59 6.96 -11.21
N LEU A 217 11.85 7.60 -12.36
CA LEU A 217 11.40 7.10 -13.67
C LEU A 217 12.10 5.79 -14.09
N GLY A 218 13.31 5.53 -13.58
CA GLY A 218 13.99 4.26 -13.81
C GLY A 218 13.25 3.08 -13.20
N VAL A 219 12.72 3.27 -12.00
CA VAL A 219 11.85 2.31 -11.32
C VAL A 219 10.55 2.07 -12.09
N VAL A 220 9.93 3.15 -12.58
CA VAL A 220 8.70 3.07 -13.38
C VAL A 220 8.89 2.22 -14.63
N ALA A 221 9.96 2.47 -15.38
CA ALA A 221 10.26 1.74 -16.61
C ALA A 221 10.48 0.22 -16.39
N GLN A 222 10.92 -0.17 -15.19
CA GLN A 222 11.17 -1.57 -14.85
C GLN A 222 9.91 -2.31 -14.34
N MET A 223 9.02 -1.59 -13.66
CA MET A 223 7.94 -2.20 -12.89
C MET A 223 6.55 -2.00 -13.45
N CYS A 224 6.29 -0.89 -14.12
CA CYS A 224 4.93 -0.46 -14.37
C CYS A 224 4.54 -0.57 -15.85
N ASP A 225 3.28 -0.90 -16.09
CA ASP A 225 2.68 -1.02 -17.43
C ASP A 225 2.14 0.34 -17.89
N GLU A 226 1.60 1.14 -16.96
CA GLU A 226 1.04 2.46 -17.20
C GLU A 226 1.57 3.50 -16.21
N VAL A 227 1.50 4.77 -16.60
CA VAL A 227 2.02 5.91 -15.81
C VAL A 227 1.02 7.05 -15.78
N ILE A 228 0.73 7.53 -14.58
CA ILE A 228 0.04 8.80 -14.33
C ILE A 228 1.06 9.84 -13.92
N VAL A 229 1.14 10.95 -14.66
CA VAL A 229 1.97 12.09 -14.30
C VAL A 229 1.11 13.13 -13.57
N MET A 230 1.45 13.43 -12.32
CA MET A 230 0.78 14.44 -11.51
C MET A 230 1.65 15.69 -11.38
N TYR A 231 1.04 16.86 -11.50
CA TYR A 231 1.68 18.16 -11.30
C TYR A 231 0.73 19.08 -10.51
N ALA A 232 1.30 20.07 -9.82
CA ALA A 232 0.56 20.99 -8.96
C ALA A 232 -0.10 22.15 -9.77
#